data_0f8c6242c00662061c1b8df92f1f95c8
#
_entry.id   0f8c6242c00662061c1b8df92f1f95c8
#
_cell.length_a   1.000
_cell.length_b   1.000
_cell.length_c   1.000
_cell.angle_alpha   90.00
_cell.angle_beta   90.00
_cell.angle_gamma   90.00
#
_symmetry.space_group_name_H-M   'P 1'
#
loop_
_entity.id
_entity.type
_entity.pdbx_description
1 polymer ?
#
loop_
_entity_poly.entity_id
_entity_poly.type
_entity_poly.pdbx_seq_one_letter_code
_entity_poly.pdbx_strand_id
1 'polypeptide(L)'
;MENILNTLFDSVIGAQTSQSDPRSFFLQNFFLFCVALGVIFMVLRSYRTKRIVVLMPILVVSMAILLSLIYYLEMVTRDAGLTFCPTMFSALGFIIRPLVLFFFMRMTITDRRITIGALIIIGVNATVYLLSLLTFAPAVSHLVLFYENGKFDHGPLFYTCHLLGGFMLLFFIVYSLASLKGRHRYDALACLISTAFIVGAVTLETFGYEYLLNTNIAISCLFYVIHLYQQASVRDGLTGLFDRKAYYSDLQKIENKVTGIISIDMNSLKYINDHDGHEAGDEALRIIAHIISTSLDSKHMDAYRMGGDEFIIISTSGRLDAIDHTVAKIKEEMAKTPYSVAIGSARKENISFTVDEMSRVAEESMYKSKSEFYKTSGIERRKI
;
A
#
# COMPACT_ATOMS: atom_id res chain seq x y z
N MET A 1 22.27 -38.94 3.54
CA MET A 1 21.83 -37.60 3.19
C MET A 1 21.49 -36.78 4.43
N GLU A 2 20.78 -37.38 5.38
CA GLU A 2 20.48 -36.77 6.70
C GLU A 2 21.73 -36.44 7.54
N ASN A 3 22.72 -37.37 7.59
CA ASN A 3 23.98 -37.10 8.26
C ASN A 3 24.83 -35.99 7.62
N ILE A 4 24.76 -35.81 6.32
CA ILE A 4 25.49 -34.72 5.62
C ILE A 4 24.79 -33.37 5.87
N LEU A 5 23.46 -33.34 5.89
CA LEU A 5 22.68 -32.16 6.25
C LEU A 5 22.87 -31.78 7.72
N ASN A 6 22.88 -32.73 8.61
CA ASN A 6 23.15 -32.48 10.04
C ASN A 6 24.60 -32.04 10.25
N THR A 7 25.58 -32.63 9.55
CA THR A 7 27.00 -32.19 9.64
C THR A 7 27.22 -30.82 9.02
N LEU A 8 26.52 -30.49 7.93
CA LEU A 8 26.52 -29.12 7.36
C LEU A 8 25.79 -28.15 8.27
N PHE A 9 24.68 -28.55 8.88
CA PHE A 9 23.92 -27.74 9.85
C PHE A 9 24.77 -27.48 11.10
N ASP A 10 25.41 -28.50 11.64
CA ASP A 10 26.32 -28.40 12.79
C ASP A 10 27.62 -27.65 12.45
N SER A 11 28.14 -27.73 11.22
CA SER A 11 29.32 -26.96 10.81
C SER A 11 28.98 -25.49 10.50
N VAL A 12 27.76 -25.17 10.14
CA VAL A 12 27.29 -23.79 9.88
C VAL A 12 26.76 -23.13 11.18
N ILE A 13 26.14 -23.93 12.08
CA ILE A 13 25.55 -23.43 13.33
C ILE A 13 26.46 -23.74 14.53
N GLY A 14 27.25 -24.79 14.49
CA GLY A 14 28.08 -25.30 15.61
C GLY A 14 29.46 -24.64 15.77
N ALA A 15 29.89 -23.74 14.89
CA ALA A 15 30.95 -22.81 15.22
C ALA A 15 30.34 -21.83 16.23
N GLN A 16 30.69 -21.97 17.52
CA GLN A 16 30.52 -20.89 18.51
C GLN A 16 31.41 -19.71 18.12
N THR A 17 31.07 -19.07 17.00
CA THR A 17 31.54 -17.72 16.70
C THR A 17 30.87 -16.82 17.71
N SER A 18 31.64 -16.05 18.44
CA SER A 18 31.11 -14.99 19.30
C SER A 18 30.03 -14.25 18.53
N GLN A 19 28.87 -14.02 19.15
CA GLN A 19 27.77 -13.30 18.47
C GLN A 19 28.23 -11.90 17.96
N SER A 20 29.29 -11.37 18.55
CA SER A 20 29.97 -10.13 18.16
C SER A 20 30.92 -10.25 16.91
N ASP A 21 31.07 -11.47 16.33
CA ASP A 21 31.84 -11.64 15.10
C ASP A 21 31.07 -11.02 13.90
N PRO A 22 31.71 -10.15 13.10
CA PRO A 22 31.10 -9.57 11.89
C PRO A 22 30.56 -10.60 10.90
N ARG A 23 31.17 -11.78 10.81
CA ARG A 23 30.70 -12.88 9.95
C ARG A 23 29.35 -13.43 10.43
N SER A 24 29.21 -13.61 11.73
CA SER A 24 27.96 -14.04 12.35
C SER A 24 26.83 -13.03 12.08
N PHE A 25 27.10 -11.74 12.26
CA PHE A 25 26.16 -10.67 11.94
C PHE A 25 25.70 -10.71 10.47
N PHE A 26 26.63 -10.85 9.53
CA PHE A 26 26.29 -10.90 8.12
C PHE A 26 25.42 -12.11 7.77
N LEU A 27 25.78 -13.30 8.27
CA LEU A 27 25.02 -14.53 8.01
C LEU A 27 23.61 -14.47 8.58
N GLN A 28 23.45 -13.94 9.80
CA GLN A 28 22.14 -13.80 10.46
C GLN A 28 21.23 -12.82 9.73
N ASN A 29 21.80 -11.76 9.12
CA ASN A 29 21.05 -10.72 8.42
C ASN A 29 21.07 -10.88 6.89
N PHE A 30 21.61 -11.98 6.36
CA PHE A 30 21.74 -12.19 4.92
C PHE A 30 20.40 -12.08 4.18
N PHE A 31 19.36 -12.74 4.69
CA PHE A 31 18.02 -12.67 4.11
C PHE A 31 17.42 -11.27 4.20
N LEU A 32 17.65 -10.54 5.28
CA LEU A 32 17.23 -9.15 5.42
C LEU A 32 17.83 -8.29 4.30
N PHE A 33 19.13 -8.42 4.05
CA PHE A 33 19.80 -7.66 2.99
C PHE A 33 19.28 -8.03 1.59
N CYS A 34 19.08 -9.33 1.32
CA CYS A 34 18.52 -9.78 0.04
C CYS A 34 17.11 -9.22 -0.20
N VAL A 35 16.25 -9.29 0.82
CA VAL A 35 14.87 -8.76 0.74
C VAL A 35 14.89 -7.24 0.58
N ALA A 36 15.77 -6.55 1.32
CA ALA A 36 15.94 -5.10 1.22
C ALA A 36 16.31 -4.65 -0.19
N LEU A 37 17.28 -5.32 -0.81
CA LEU A 37 17.66 -5.06 -2.19
C LEU A 37 16.50 -5.29 -3.15
N GLY A 38 15.71 -6.35 -2.94
CA GLY A 38 14.51 -6.64 -3.73
C GLY A 38 13.46 -5.52 -3.63
N VAL A 39 13.17 -5.03 -2.42
CA VAL A 39 12.26 -3.89 -2.19
C VAL A 39 12.76 -2.64 -2.87
N ILE A 40 14.02 -2.28 -2.67
CA ILE A 40 14.64 -1.09 -3.28
C ILE A 40 14.59 -1.18 -4.81
N PHE A 41 14.95 -2.32 -5.39
CA PHE A 41 14.89 -2.54 -6.85
C PHE A 41 13.46 -2.38 -7.40
N MET A 42 12.46 -3.00 -6.76
CA MET A 42 11.05 -2.88 -7.18
C MET A 42 10.56 -1.42 -7.11
N VAL A 43 10.90 -0.73 -6.03
CA VAL A 43 10.49 0.66 -5.81
C VAL A 43 11.16 1.60 -6.82
N LEU A 44 12.45 1.44 -7.08
CA LEU A 44 13.17 2.25 -8.08
C LEU A 44 12.63 2.05 -9.50
N ARG A 45 12.20 0.83 -9.84
CA ARG A 45 11.57 0.55 -11.14
C ARG A 45 10.16 1.11 -11.26
N SER A 46 9.49 1.42 -10.15
CA SER A 46 8.13 1.97 -10.10
C SER A 46 8.11 3.49 -10.35
N TYR A 47 8.76 3.97 -11.41
CA TYR A 47 9.00 5.38 -11.73
C TYR A 47 7.74 6.26 -11.87
N ARG A 48 6.54 5.66 -11.99
CA ARG A 48 5.27 6.37 -12.22
C ARG A 48 4.33 6.45 -11.01
N THR A 49 4.72 5.93 -9.85
CA THR A 49 3.87 5.91 -8.65
C THR A 49 4.05 7.16 -7.78
N LYS A 50 3.00 7.51 -7.01
CA LYS A 50 3.03 8.65 -6.07
C LYS A 50 4.23 8.52 -5.13
N ARG A 51 4.95 9.61 -4.87
CA ARG A 51 6.17 9.67 -4.02
C ARG A 51 6.02 8.96 -2.66
N ILE A 52 4.85 9.03 -2.04
CA ILE A 52 4.59 8.36 -0.74
C ILE A 52 4.68 6.84 -0.86
N VAL A 53 4.12 6.25 -1.93
CA VAL A 53 4.14 4.79 -2.16
C VAL A 53 5.56 4.28 -2.39
N VAL A 54 6.44 5.13 -2.90
CA VAL A 54 7.86 4.83 -3.14
C VAL A 54 8.69 5.00 -1.88
N LEU A 55 8.48 6.08 -1.13
CA LEU A 55 9.33 6.46 0.00
C LEU A 55 9.11 5.58 1.24
N MET A 56 7.86 5.23 1.56
CA MET A 56 7.54 4.49 2.78
C MET A 56 8.19 3.10 2.85
N PRO A 57 8.13 2.25 1.82
CA PRO A 57 8.83 0.96 1.81
C PRO A 57 10.34 1.08 2.01
N ILE A 58 10.97 2.06 1.37
CA ILE A 58 12.41 2.31 1.52
C ILE A 58 12.72 2.65 2.97
N LEU A 59 11.94 3.54 3.60
CA LEU A 59 12.13 3.91 5.00
C LEU A 59 11.98 2.70 5.94
N VAL A 60 10.94 1.86 5.74
CA VAL A 60 10.73 0.66 6.56
C VAL A 60 11.92 -0.27 6.48
N VAL A 61 12.38 -0.58 5.27
CA VAL A 61 13.49 -1.52 5.07
C VAL A 61 14.82 -0.94 5.56
N SER A 62 15.09 0.36 5.32
CA SER A 62 16.28 1.03 5.82
C SER A 62 16.32 1.05 7.35
N MET A 63 15.18 1.25 7.99
CA MET A 63 15.07 1.18 9.46
C MET A 63 15.24 -0.24 9.99
N ALA A 64 14.76 -1.27 9.30
CA ALA A 64 15.00 -2.66 9.67
C ALA A 64 16.50 -3.01 9.62
N ILE A 65 17.21 -2.55 8.61
CA ILE A 65 18.68 -2.70 8.52
C ILE A 65 19.36 -1.92 9.66
N LEU A 66 18.93 -0.69 9.92
CA LEU A 66 19.47 0.13 11.01
C LEU A 66 19.26 -0.53 12.36
N LEU A 67 18.09 -1.12 12.64
CA LEU A 67 17.82 -1.86 13.87
C LEU A 67 18.74 -3.06 14.02
N SER A 68 19.01 -3.81 12.97
CA SER A 68 19.95 -4.93 13.00
C SER A 68 21.39 -4.46 13.30
N LEU A 69 21.80 -3.33 12.71
CA LEU A 69 23.11 -2.74 12.99
C LEU A 69 23.22 -2.23 14.43
N ILE A 70 22.19 -1.58 14.95
CA ILE A 70 22.12 -1.10 16.34
C ILE A 70 22.25 -2.28 17.30
N TYR A 71 21.52 -3.36 17.05
CA TYR A 71 21.62 -4.57 17.87
C TYR A 71 23.03 -5.17 17.85
N TYR A 72 23.67 -5.23 16.68
CA TYR A 72 25.05 -5.68 16.56
C TYR A 72 26.02 -4.80 17.37
N LEU A 73 25.90 -3.47 17.27
CA LEU A 73 26.75 -2.52 18.01
C LEU A 73 26.50 -2.63 19.54
N GLU A 74 25.27 -2.87 19.96
CA GLU A 74 24.93 -3.15 21.36
C GLU A 74 25.71 -4.37 21.87
N MET A 75 25.70 -5.48 21.10
CA MET A 75 26.41 -6.70 21.47
C MET A 75 27.92 -6.50 21.53
N VAL A 76 28.52 -5.88 20.50
CA VAL A 76 29.97 -5.60 20.45
C VAL A 76 30.40 -4.76 21.65
N THR A 77 29.66 -3.72 21.98
CA THR A 77 29.99 -2.80 23.08
C THR A 77 29.75 -3.44 24.45
N ARG A 78 28.76 -4.33 24.57
CA ARG A 78 28.54 -5.13 25.77
C ARG A 78 29.68 -6.11 26.02
N ASP A 79 30.09 -6.83 24.96
CA ASP A 79 31.18 -7.81 25.07
C ASP A 79 32.52 -7.13 25.35
N ALA A 80 32.69 -5.85 24.98
CA ALA A 80 33.82 -5.00 25.35
C ALA A 80 33.76 -4.49 26.79
N GLY A 81 32.74 -4.85 27.57
CA GLY A 81 32.59 -4.46 28.99
C GLY A 81 32.15 -3.00 29.19
N LEU A 82 31.68 -2.33 28.16
CA LEU A 82 31.16 -0.97 28.27
C LEU A 82 29.75 -1.01 28.88
N THR A 83 29.35 0.04 29.58
CA THR A 83 28.01 0.16 30.16
C THR A 83 27.14 1.22 29.46
N PHE A 84 27.71 2.38 29.16
CA PHE A 84 26.99 3.49 28.52
C PHE A 84 26.64 3.19 27.06
N CYS A 85 27.58 2.67 26.27
CA CYS A 85 27.34 2.42 24.84
C CYS A 85 26.24 1.40 24.58
N PRO A 86 26.22 0.21 25.21
CA PRO A 86 25.10 -0.74 25.02
C PRO A 86 23.77 -0.16 25.52
N THR A 87 23.74 0.59 26.63
CA THR A 87 22.52 1.30 27.08
C THR A 87 22.00 2.26 26.00
N MET A 88 22.90 3.02 25.36
CA MET A 88 22.56 3.96 24.29
C MET A 88 22.01 3.23 23.06
N PHE A 89 22.66 2.13 22.63
CA PHE A 89 22.19 1.36 21.47
C PHE A 89 20.87 0.67 21.75
N SER A 90 20.65 0.09 22.92
CA SER A 90 19.35 -0.47 23.33
C SER A 90 18.26 0.59 23.30
N ALA A 91 18.49 1.74 23.94
CA ALA A 91 17.52 2.85 23.95
C ALA A 91 17.15 3.30 22.53
N LEU A 92 18.15 3.45 21.65
CA LEU A 92 17.93 3.83 20.25
C LEU A 92 17.11 2.78 19.51
N GLY A 93 17.35 1.49 19.74
CA GLY A 93 16.57 0.39 19.19
C GLY A 93 15.09 0.47 19.59
N PHE A 94 14.80 0.67 20.87
CA PHE A 94 13.43 0.80 21.38
C PHE A 94 12.73 2.10 20.95
N ILE A 95 13.45 3.15 20.60
CA ILE A 95 12.91 4.38 19.98
C ILE A 95 12.51 4.13 18.52
N ILE A 96 13.34 3.39 17.76
CA ILE A 96 13.14 3.19 16.33
C ILE A 96 12.07 2.13 16.04
N ARG A 97 11.90 1.08 16.85
CA ARG A 97 10.91 0.02 16.62
C ARG A 97 9.48 0.52 16.35
N PRO A 98 8.89 1.41 17.16
CA PRO A 98 7.56 1.96 16.85
C PRO A 98 7.51 2.80 15.57
N LEU A 99 8.61 3.45 15.19
CA LEU A 99 8.68 4.20 13.93
C LEU A 99 8.60 3.28 12.71
N VAL A 100 9.21 2.09 12.75
CA VAL A 100 9.10 1.09 11.68
C VAL A 100 7.64 0.70 11.47
N LEU A 101 6.92 0.35 12.55
CA LEU A 101 5.50 0.04 12.50
C LEU A 101 4.67 1.22 11.99
N PHE A 102 4.98 2.42 12.42
CA PHE A 102 4.32 3.65 11.97
C PHE A 102 4.47 3.83 10.45
N PHE A 103 5.68 3.74 9.90
CA PHE A 103 5.88 3.89 8.45
C PHE A 103 5.23 2.75 7.67
N PHE A 104 5.23 1.53 8.21
CA PHE A 104 4.48 0.42 7.63
C PHE A 104 2.97 0.72 7.57
N MET A 105 2.37 1.20 8.66
CA MET A 105 0.97 1.60 8.70
C MET A 105 0.65 2.74 7.74
N ARG A 106 1.58 3.69 7.55
CA ARG A 106 1.43 4.83 6.62
C ARG A 106 1.31 4.43 5.15
N MET A 107 1.71 3.24 4.77
CA MET A 107 1.47 2.73 3.41
C MET A 107 -0.03 2.56 3.12
N THR A 108 -0.83 2.29 4.15
CA THR A 108 -2.28 2.00 4.04
C THR A 108 -3.14 3.13 4.57
N ILE A 109 -2.81 3.65 5.76
CA ILE A 109 -3.60 4.65 6.48
C ILE A 109 -3.09 6.04 6.14
N THR A 110 -3.89 6.83 5.43
CA THR A 110 -3.54 8.19 4.99
C THR A 110 -4.17 9.29 5.85
N ASP A 111 -5.04 8.95 6.81
CA ASP A 111 -5.72 9.93 7.66
C ASP A 111 -4.71 10.74 8.48
N ARG A 112 -4.83 12.08 8.39
CA ARG A 112 -3.92 13.02 9.05
C ARG A 112 -4.05 13.00 10.57
N ARG A 113 -5.26 12.78 11.11
CA ARG A 113 -5.51 12.79 12.56
C ARG A 113 -4.87 11.58 13.22
N ILE A 114 -5.04 10.39 12.59
CA ILE A 114 -4.40 9.14 13.04
C ILE A 114 -2.88 9.29 12.98
N THR A 115 -2.35 9.89 11.90
CA THR A 115 -0.91 10.14 11.73
C THR A 115 -0.34 11.01 12.86
N ILE A 116 -0.98 12.14 13.18
CA ILE A 116 -0.53 13.04 14.24
C ILE A 116 -0.61 12.36 15.60
N GLY A 117 -1.73 11.67 15.90
CA GLY A 117 -1.88 10.92 17.14
C GLY A 117 -0.79 9.88 17.36
N ALA A 118 -0.48 9.08 16.32
CA ALA A 118 0.60 8.09 16.38
C ALA A 118 1.97 8.74 16.63
N LEU A 119 2.29 9.85 15.96
CA LEU A 119 3.57 10.55 16.15
C LEU A 119 3.72 11.12 17.56
N ILE A 120 2.64 11.64 18.17
CA ILE A 120 2.66 12.12 19.56
C ILE A 120 3.01 10.97 20.51
N ILE A 121 2.35 9.82 20.36
CA ILE A 121 2.57 8.67 21.26
C ILE A 121 3.99 8.10 21.07
N ILE A 122 4.50 8.05 19.83
CA ILE A 122 5.89 7.65 19.52
C ILE A 122 6.88 8.65 20.17
N GLY A 123 6.59 9.94 20.12
CA GLY A 123 7.40 10.96 20.79
C GLY A 123 7.48 10.77 22.30
N VAL A 124 6.36 10.42 22.95
CA VAL A 124 6.35 10.07 24.38
C VAL A 124 7.22 8.84 24.65
N ASN A 125 7.10 7.78 23.83
CA ASN A 125 7.95 6.60 23.96
C ASN A 125 9.45 6.95 23.82
N ALA A 126 9.80 7.78 22.84
CA ALA A 126 11.17 8.23 22.64
C ALA A 126 11.69 8.98 23.87
N THR A 127 10.88 9.86 24.45
CA THR A 127 11.25 10.59 25.68
C THR A 127 11.50 9.63 26.83
N VAL A 128 10.67 8.60 27.02
CA VAL A 128 10.87 7.58 28.07
C VAL A 128 12.22 6.89 27.89
N TYR A 129 12.56 6.43 26.69
CA TYR A 129 13.85 5.72 26.48
C TYR A 129 15.06 6.66 26.54
N LEU A 130 14.92 7.94 26.23
CA LEU A 130 15.99 8.92 26.45
C LEU A 130 16.33 9.12 27.93
N LEU A 131 15.40 8.87 28.85
CA LEU A 131 15.68 8.90 30.29
C LEU A 131 16.72 7.86 30.71
N SER A 132 16.83 6.72 30.03
CA SER A 132 17.85 5.71 30.34
C SER A 132 19.28 6.22 30.12
N LEU A 133 19.47 7.26 29.31
CA LEU A 133 20.77 7.86 29.04
C LEU A 133 21.24 8.82 30.17
N LEU A 134 20.37 9.12 31.12
CA LEU A 134 20.70 9.94 32.29
C LEU A 134 21.50 9.11 33.32
N THR A 135 22.65 8.58 32.93
CA THR A 135 23.47 7.69 33.76
C THR A 135 24.01 8.38 35.02
N PHE A 136 24.05 9.72 35.04
CA PHE A 136 24.37 10.53 36.25
C PHE A 136 23.22 10.57 37.27
N ALA A 137 22.01 10.09 36.92
CA ALA A 137 20.83 10.00 37.77
C ALA A 137 20.32 8.54 37.79
N PRO A 138 20.96 7.59 38.45
CA PRO A 138 20.61 6.18 38.39
C PRO A 138 19.17 5.87 38.80
N ALA A 139 18.60 6.65 39.75
CA ALA A 139 17.19 6.54 40.12
C ALA A 139 16.22 6.76 38.96
N VAL A 140 16.62 7.50 37.92
CA VAL A 140 15.82 7.76 36.71
C VAL A 140 16.14 6.77 35.61
N SER A 141 17.43 6.53 35.31
CA SER A 141 17.84 5.62 34.24
C SER A 141 17.39 4.18 34.50
N HIS A 142 17.46 3.73 35.73
CA HIS A 142 17.04 2.38 36.16
C HIS A 142 15.50 2.19 36.08
N LEU A 143 14.72 3.22 35.91
CA LEU A 143 13.28 3.06 35.62
C LEU A 143 13.01 2.50 34.22
N VAL A 144 13.94 2.64 33.28
CA VAL A 144 13.78 2.23 31.89
C VAL A 144 14.63 0.99 31.56
N LEU A 145 15.90 1.19 31.29
CA LEU A 145 16.86 0.11 31.01
C LEU A 145 18.29 0.54 31.41
N PHE A 146 19.12 -0.42 31.75
CA PHE A 146 20.52 -0.17 32.11
C PHE A 146 21.35 -1.46 31.95
N TYR A 147 22.67 -1.28 31.94
CA TYR A 147 23.65 -2.37 31.98
C TYR A 147 24.47 -2.25 33.22
N GLU A 148 24.54 -3.33 34.01
CA GLU A 148 25.34 -3.42 35.19
C GLU A 148 26.12 -4.74 35.16
N ASN A 149 27.45 -4.66 35.37
CA ASN A 149 28.34 -5.82 35.34
C ASN A 149 28.24 -6.67 34.06
N GLY A 150 28.01 -6.01 32.89
CA GLY A 150 27.84 -6.66 31.58
C GLY A 150 26.49 -7.37 31.41
N LYS A 151 25.56 -7.25 32.36
CA LYS A 151 24.22 -7.81 32.28
C LYS A 151 23.21 -6.71 31.99
N PHE A 152 22.28 -7.01 31.06
CA PHE A 152 21.11 -6.18 30.80
C PHE A 152 20.11 -6.34 31.94
N ASP A 153 19.58 -5.20 32.41
CA ASP A 153 18.48 -5.17 33.36
C ASP A 153 17.55 -3.99 33.04
N HIS A 154 16.34 -4.00 33.59
CA HIS A 154 15.31 -3.01 33.21
C HIS A 154 14.35 -2.71 34.37
N GLY A 155 13.82 -1.50 34.32
CA GLY A 155 12.77 -1.03 35.22
C GLY A 155 11.35 -1.16 34.63
N PRO A 156 10.35 -0.64 35.35
CA PRO A 156 8.94 -0.77 34.96
C PRO A 156 8.58 -0.05 33.65
N LEU A 157 9.29 1.02 33.27
CA LEU A 157 9.03 1.76 32.05
C LEU A 157 9.59 1.09 30.79
N PHE A 158 10.38 0.05 30.93
CA PHE A 158 10.91 -0.75 29.81
C PHE A 158 9.82 -1.27 28.88
N TYR A 159 8.68 -1.67 29.43
CA TYR A 159 7.58 -2.26 28.65
C TYR A 159 6.78 -1.25 27.80
N THR A 160 7.07 0.06 27.89
CA THR A 160 6.34 1.08 27.13
C THR A 160 6.40 0.87 25.63
N CYS A 161 7.56 0.51 25.07
CA CYS A 161 7.70 0.19 23.65
C CYS A 161 6.88 -1.05 23.24
N HIS A 162 6.88 -2.09 24.07
CA HIS A 162 6.14 -3.33 23.80
C HIS A 162 4.63 -3.09 23.86
N LEU A 163 4.14 -2.32 24.84
CA LEU A 163 2.74 -1.93 24.95
C LEU A 163 2.31 -1.06 23.77
N LEU A 164 3.15 -0.08 23.39
CA LEU A 164 2.88 0.76 22.24
C LEU A 164 2.86 -0.05 20.94
N GLY A 165 3.84 -0.91 20.72
CA GLY A 165 3.90 -1.80 19.54
C GLY A 165 2.68 -2.71 19.46
N GLY A 166 2.30 -3.34 20.58
CA GLY A 166 1.09 -4.17 20.68
C GLY A 166 -0.20 -3.39 20.39
N PHE A 167 -0.33 -2.17 20.94
CA PHE A 167 -1.45 -1.29 20.65
C PHE A 167 -1.51 -0.89 19.17
N MET A 168 -0.39 -0.52 18.56
CA MET A 168 -0.33 -0.17 17.13
C MET A 168 -0.71 -1.37 16.25
N LEU A 169 -0.20 -2.57 16.54
CA LEU A 169 -0.55 -3.79 15.81
C LEU A 169 -2.04 -4.13 15.97
N LEU A 170 -2.58 -4.06 17.18
CA LEU A 170 -4.01 -4.30 17.43
C LEU A 170 -4.89 -3.29 16.68
N PHE A 171 -4.54 -2.00 16.74
CA PHE A 171 -5.23 -0.96 15.99
C PHE A 171 -5.22 -1.26 14.49
N PHE A 172 -4.07 -1.68 13.95
CA PHE A 172 -3.93 -2.00 12.53
C PHE A 172 -4.75 -3.23 12.11
N ILE A 173 -4.81 -4.26 12.97
CA ILE A 173 -5.68 -5.42 12.77
C ILE A 173 -7.14 -5.00 12.74
N VAL A 174 -7.61 -4.24 13.73
CA VAL A 174 -9.00 -3.80 13.82
C VAL A 174 -9.37 -2.93 12.62
N TYR A 175 -8.50 -1.99 12.23
CA TYR A 175 -8.70 -1.17 11.04
C TYR A 175 -8.80 -2.01 9.76
N SER A 176 -7.93 -2.99 9.59
CA SER A 176 -7.94 -3.88 8.44
C SER A 176 -9.20 -4.76 8.41
N LEU A 177 -9.60 -5.33 9.55
CA LEU A 177 -10.85 -6.13 9.66
C LEU A 177 -12.09 -5.29 9.33
N ALA A 178 -12.17 -4.05 9.81
CA ALA A 178 -13.26 -3.13 9.49
C ALA A 178 -13.32 -2.82 7.99
N SER A 179 -12.18 -2.80 7.32
CA SER A 179 -12.05 -2.50 5.88
C SER A 179 -12.36 -3.69 4.96
N LEU A 180 -12.47 -4.93 5.48
CA LEU A 180 -12.75 -6.14 4.68
C LEU A 180 -14.10 -6.12 3.97
N LYS A 181 -15.10 -5.43 4.54
CA LYS A 181 -16.45 -5.32 3.95
C LYS A 181 -16.54 -4.27 2.85
N GLY A 182 -15.49 -3.47 2.64
CA GLY A 182 -15.48 -2.35 1.70
C GLY A 182 -14.80 -2.68 0.35
N ARG A 183 -14.70 -1.64 -0.48
CA ARG A 183 -14.01 -1.66 -1.79
C ARG A 183 -12.52 -2.02 -1.67
N HIS A 184 -11.91 -1.73 -0.51
CA HIS A 184 -10.50 -1.98 -0.21
C HIS A 184 -10.23 -3.33 0.47
N ARG A 185 -11.11 -4.34 0.26
CA ARG A 185 -10.99 -5.65 0.92
C ARG A 185 -9.65 -6.37 0.67
N TYR A 186 -9.09 -6.23 -0.53
CA TYR A 186 -7.80 -6.86 -0.87
C TYR A 186 -6.62 -6.13 -0.22
N ASP A 187 -6.70 -4.81 -0.05
CA ASP A 187 -5.72 -4.03 0.71
C ASP A 187 -5.74 -4.45 2.17
N ALA A 188 -6.95 -4.57 2.74
CA ALA A 188 -7.16 -5.03 4.09
C ALA A 188 -6.63 -6.45 4.31
N LEU A 189 -6.84 -7.36 3.35
CA LEU A 189 -6.32 -8.72 3.41
C LEU A 189 -4.79 -8.74 3.34
N ALA A 190 -4.18 -7.97 2.44
CA ALA A 190 -2.74 -7.85 2.35
C ALA A 190 -2.12 -7.30 3.65
N CYS A 191 -2.77 -6.31 4.27
CA CYS A 191 -2.39 -5.79 5.58
C CYS A 191 -2.47 -6.84 6.69
N LEU A 192 -3.55 -7.63 6.74
CA LEU A 192 -3.72 -8.69 7.73
C LEU A 192 -2.64 -9.79 7.59
N ILE A 193 -2.35 -10.21 6.36
CA ILE A 193 -1.29 -11.19 6.09
C ILE A 193 0.08 -10.63 6.52
N SER A 194 0.39 -9.39 6.15
CA SER A 194 1.65 -8.73 6.54
C SER A 194 1.77 -8.61 8.07
N THR A 195 0.67 -8.27 8.75
CA THR A 195 0.64 -8.17 10.21
C THR A 195 0.82 -9.54 10.86
N ALA A 196 0.24 -10.60 10.28
CA ALA A 196 0.42 -11.97 10.77
C ALA A 196 1.89 -12.42 10.72
N PHE A 197 2.66 -12.05 9.69
CA PHE A 197 4.11 -12.30 9.65
C PHE A 197 4.86 -11.59 10.78
N ILE A 198 4.50 -10.34 11.08
CA ILE A 198 5.14 -9.57 12.16
C ILE A 198 4.79 -10.17 13.52
N VAL A 199 3.51 -10.49 13.77
CA VAL A 199 3.07 -11.11 15.03
C VAL A 199 3.72 -12.48 15.21
N GLY A 200 3.78 -13.29 14.15
CA GLY A 200 4.46 -14.59 14.17
C GLY A 200 5.95 -14.46 14.54
N ALA A 201 6.63 -13.46 13.97
CA ALA A 201 8.04 -13.22 14.29
C ALA A 201 8.24 -12.79 15.74
N VAL A 202 7.41 -11.88 16.26
CA VAL A 202 7.44 -11.48 17.68
C VAL A 202 7.22 -12.69 18.60
N THR A 203 6.26 -13.54 18.24
CA THR A 203 5.98 -14.77 19.01
C THR A 203 7.19 -15.72 19.00
N LEU A 204 7.80 -15.96 17.85
CA LEU A 204 9.00 -16.81 17.75
C LEU A 204 10.18 -16.24 18.54
N GLU A 205 10.36 -14.91 18.50
CA GLU A 205 11.42 -14.24 19.28
C GLU A 205 11.23 -14.43 20.80
N THR A 206 9.97 -14.43 21.29
CA THR A 206 9.68 -14.74 22.71
C THR A 206 9.99 -16.18 23.10
N PHE A 207 10.04 -17.10 22.13
CA PHE A 207 10.48 -18.49 22.34
C PHE A 207 11.99 -18.71 22.13
N GLY A 208 12.77 -17.63 22.00
CA GLY A 208 14.23 -17.68 21.89
C GLY A 208 14.79 -17.80 20.47
N TYR A 209 13.94 -17.68 19.45
CA TYR A 209 14.39 -17.59 18.04
C TYR A 209 14.76 -16.14 17.71
N GLU A 210 15.96 -15.74 18.11
CA GLU A 210 16.46 -14.38 17.90
C GLU A 210 16.60 -14.02 16.41
N TYR A 211 16.66 -12.71 16.10
CA TYR A 211 16.93 -12.12 14.76
C TYR A 211 15.82 -12.23 13.70
N LEU A 212 14.68 -12.84 14.01
CA LEU A 212 13.62 -13.03 13.02
C LEU A 212 12.78 -11.78 12.77
N LEU A 213 12.67 -10.87 13.74
CA LEU A 213 11.75 -9.73 13.68
C LEU A 213 12.07 -8.78 12.51
N ASN A 214 13.33 -8.34 12.39
CA ASN A 214 13.73 -7.39 11.35
C ASN A 214 13.59 -7.98 9.95
N THR A 215 13.93 -9.26 9.78
CA THR A 215 13.77 -9.99 8.52
C THR A 215 12.29 -10.13 8.15
N ASN A 216 11.42 -10.46 9.09
CA ASN A 216 9.99 -10.59 8.85
C ASN A 216 9.32 -9.23 8.58
N ILE A 217 9.77 -8.15 9.20
CA ILE A 217 9.34 -6.79 8.85
C ILE A 217 9.67 -6.50 7.36
N ALA A 218 10.89 -6.83 6.93
CA ALA A 218 11.30 -6.62 5.53
C ALA A 218 10.50 -7.50 4.57
N ILE A 219 10.24 -8.77 4.90
CA ILE A 219 9.39 -9.69 4.12
C ILE A 219 7.96 -9.15 4.04
N SER A 220 7.38 -8.69 5.15
CA SER A 220 6.04 -8.09 5.19
C SER A 220 5.98 -6.84 4.31
N CYS A 221 7.03 -6.02 4.33
CA CYS A 221 7.15 -4.84 3.48
C CYS A 221 7.22 -5.23 2.00
N LEU A 222 8.04 -6.23 1.63
CA LEU A 222 8.13 -6.74 0.26
C LEU A 222 6.79 -7.27 -0.23
N PHE A 223 6.11 -8.09 0.57
CA PHE A 223 4.80 -8.62 0.23
C PHE A 223 3.80 -7.49 -0.04
N TYR A 224 3.77 -6.47 0.83
CA TYR A 224 2.87 -5.33 0.66
C TYR A 224 3.24 -4.48 -0.56
N VAL A 225 4.54 -4.30 -0.87
CA VAL A 225 5.00 -3.60 -2.08
C VAL A 225 4.58 -4.35 -3.34
N ILE A 226 4.68 -5.68 -3.37
CA ILE A 226 4.21 -6.51 -4.48
C ILE A 226 2.69 -6.29 -4.69
N HIS A 227 1.91 -6.29 -3.59
CA HIS A 227 0.48 -6.02 -3.64
C HIS A 227 0.16 -4.63 -4.23
N LEU A 228 0.84 -3.59 -3.76
CA LEU A 228 0.69 -2.23 -4.30
C LEU A 228 1.06 -2.15 -5.79
N TYR A 229 2.10 -2.87 -6.18
CA TYR A 229 2.53 -2.93 -7.58
C TYR A 229 1.49 -3.61 -8.49
N GLN A 230 0.89 -4.70 -8.01
CA GLN A 230 -0.20 -5.38 -8.71
C GLN A 230 -1.42 -4.47 -8.88
N GLN A 231 -1.78 -3.70 -7.85
CA GLN A 231 -2.87 -2.71 -7.93
C GLN A 231 -2.57 -1.57 -8.91
N ALA A 232 -1.36 -1.04 -8.89
CA ALA A 232 -0.95 0.00 -9.83
C ALA A 232 -0.97 -0.49 -11.29
N SER A 233 -0.79 -1.79 -11.51
CA SER A 233 -0.82 -2.43 -12.84
C SER A 233 -2.22 -2.58 -13.44
N VAL A 234 -3.30 -2.38 -12.65
CA VAL A 234 -4.69 -2.48 -13.13
C VAL A 234 -5.36 -1.10 -13.30
N ARG A 235 -4.58 -0.03 -13.17
CA ARG A 235 -5.07 1.34 -13.38
C ARG A 235 -4.39 1.98 -14.57
N ASP A 236 -5.18 2.74 -15.34
CA ASP A 236 -4.67 3.57 -16.41
C ASP A 236 -3.78 4.69 -15.85
N GLY A 237 -2.55 4.77 -16.35
CA GLY A 237 -1.53 5.68 -15.82
C GLY A 237 -1.81 7.18 -16.05
N LEU A 238 -2.67 7.53 -17.00
CA LEU A 238 -3.05 8.90 -17.30
C LEU A 238 -4.24 9.36 -16.46
N THR A 239 -5.28 8.53 -16.39
CA THR A 239 -6.57 8.90 -15.82
C THR A 239 -6.82 8.41 -14.40
N GLY A 240 -6.07 7.39 -13.94
CA GLY A 240 -6.25 6.77 -12.64
C GLY A 240 -7.50 5.88 -12.52
N LEU A 241 -8.33 5.78 -13.56
CA LEU A 241 -9.43 4.81 -13.65
C LEU A 241 -8.86 3.39 -13.82
N PHE A 242 -9.69 2.37 -13.67
CA PHE A 242 -9.28 1.02 -14.00
C PHE A 242 -8.95 0.91 -15.50
N ASP A 243 -7.99 0.06 -15.84
CA ASP A 243 -7.60 -0.18 -17.22
C ASP A 243 -8.46 -1.28 -17.88
N ARG A 244 -8.22 -1.49 -19.18
CA ARG A 244 -8.90 -2.52 -19.97
C ARG A 244 -8.70 -3.95 -19.41
N LYS A 245 -7.54 -4.24 -18.79
CA LYS A 245 -7.28 -5.57 -18.20
C LYS A 245 -8.14 -5.78 -16.95
N ALA A 246 -8.25 -4.74 -16.11
CA ALA A 246 -9.14 -4.77 -14.96
C ALA A 246 -10.59 -5.00 -15.37
N TYR A 247 -11.07 -4.31 -16.43
CA TYR A 247 -12.42 -4.50 -16.97
C TYR A 247 -12.73 -5.97 -17.23
N TYR A 248 -11.92 -6.64 -18.05
CA TYR A 248 -12.17 -8.06 -18.38
C TYR A 248 -12.03 -8.99 -17.17
N SER A 249 -11.06 -8.73 -16.30
CA SER A 249 -10.87 -9.53 -15.08
C SER A 249 -12.05 -9.39 -14.10
N ASP A 250 -12.58 -8.19 -13.96
CA ASP A 250 -13.69 -7.95 -13.04
C ASP A 250 -15.01 -8.44 -13.63
N LEU A 251 -15.21 -8.26 -14.93
CA LEU A 251 -16.39 -8.76 -15.62
C LEU A 251 -16.58 -10.26 -15.43
N GLN A 252 -15.53 -11.07 -15.59
CA GLN A 252 -15.58 -12.51 -15.35
C GLN A 252 -16.03 -12.86 -13.92
N LYS A 253 -15.71 -12.03 -12.91
CA LYS A 253 -16.05 -12.29 -11.50
C LYS A 253 -17.45 -11.85 -11.12
N ILE A 254 -17.96 -10.80 -11.77
CA ILE A 254 -19.20 -10.12 -11.37
C ILE A 254 -20.30 -10.18 -12.43
N GLU A 255 -20.13 -10.90 -13.53
CA GLU A 255 -21.04 -10.97 -14.67
C GLU A 255 -22.51 -11.13 -14.24
N ASN A 256 -22.78 -12.08 -13.34
CA ASN A 256 -24.10 -12.35 -12.82
C ASN A 256 -24.69 -11.23 -11.93
N LYS A 257 -23.83 -10.28 -11.48
CA LYS A 257 -24.22 -9.17 -10.60
C LYS A 257 -24.36 -7.86 -11.37
N VAL A 258 -23.93 -7.82 -12.63
CA VAL A 258 -24.01 -6.62 -13.46
C VAL A 258 -25.47 -6.29 -13.71
N THR A 259 -25.86 -5.05 -13.38
CA THR A 259 -27.22 -4.51 -13.54
C THR A 259 -27.29 -3.45 -14.61
N GLY A 260 -26.13 -2.94 -15.09
CA GLY A 260 -26.10 -1.98 -16.17
C GLY A 260 -24.67 -1.60 -16.57
N ILE A 261 -24.58 -1.06 -17.79
CA ILE A 261 -23.33 -0.60 -18.42
C ILE A 261 -23.56 0.80 -18.99
N ILE A 262 -22.57 1.68 -18.83
CA ILE A 262 -22.52 2.98 -19.50
C ILE A 262 -21.25 2.99 -20.36
N SER A 263 -21.41 3.25 -21.65
CA SER A 263 -20.32 3.48 -22.59
C SER A 263 -20.16 4.96 -22.83
N ILE A 264 -18.94 5.48 -22.77
CA ILE A 264 -18.62 6.90 -22.90
C ILE A 264 -17.42 7.03 -23.84
N ASP A 265 -17.50 8.00 -24.74
CA ASP A 265 -16.46 8.32 -25.68
C ASP A 265 -16.29 9.85 -25.75
N MET A 266 -15.03 10.32 -25.65
CA MET A 266 -14.75 11.76 -25.77
C MET A 266 -14.90 12.24 -27.22
N ASN A 267 -15.64 13.32 -27.42
CA ASN A 267 -15.75 13.94 -28.73
C ASN A 267 -14.49 14.75 -29.05
N SER A 268 -14.08 14.70 -30.31
CA SER A 268 -13.04 15.58 -30.89
C SER A 268 -11.66 15.52 -30.21
N LEU A 269 -11.29 14.44 -29.51
CA LEU A 269 -9.95 14.30 -28.91
C LEU A 269 -8.83 14.50 -29.94
N LYS A 270 -8.99 13.96 -31.15
CA LYS A 270 -7.99 14.10 -32.20
C LYS A 270 -7.85 15.57 -32.64
N TYR A 271 -8.95 16.32 -32.73
CA TYR A 271 -8.92 17.75 -33.05
C TYR A 271 -8.13 18.54 -32.00
N ILE A 272 -8.34 18.26 -30.72
CA ILE A 272 -7.60 18.89 -29.61
C ILE A 272 -6.10 18.54 -29.73
N ASN A 273 -5.78 17.27 -29.96
CA ASN A 273 -4.38 16.85 -30.10
C ASN A 273 -3.68 17.52 -31.28
N ASP A 274 -4.38 17.65 -32.41
CA ASP A 274 -3.82 18.22 -33.65
C ASP A 274 -3.64 19.74 -33.56
N HIS A 275 -4.48 20.47 -32.78
CA HIS A 275 -4.47 21.94 -32.68
C HIS A 275 -3.73 22.43 -31.41
N ASP A 276 -3.98 21.80 -30.27
CA ASP A 276 -3.51 22.26 -28.95
C ASP A 276 -2.40 21.36 -28.38
N GLY A 277 -2.06 20.27 -29.09
CA GLY A 277 -1.02 19.32 -28.73
C GLY A 277 -1.51 18.18 -27.82
N HIS A 278 -0.70 17.14 -27.73
CA HIS A 278 -1.02 15.93 -26.95
C HIS A 278 -1.19 16.20 -25.44
N GLU A 279 -0.50 17.19 -24.89
CA GLU A 279 -0.64 17.55 -23.47
C GLU A 279 -2.04 18.10 -23.16
N ALA A 280 -2.64 18.87 -24.09
CA ALA A 280 -4.00 19.36 -23.96
C ALA A 280 -5.04 18.22 -24.04
N GLY A 281 -4.82 17.25 -24.95
CA GLY A 281 -5.65 16.03 -25.01
C GLY A 281 -5.54 15.17 -23.76
N ASP A 282 -4.34 15.03 -23.22
CA ASP A 282 -4.11 14.30 -21.95
C ASP A 282 -4.82 14.98 -20.77
N GLU A 283 -4.80 16.31 -20.70
CA GLU A 283 -5.51 17.08 -19.68
C GLU A 283 -7.03 16.93 -19.81
N ALA A 284 -7.56 16.98 -21.04
CA ALA A 284 -8.96 16.72 -21.32
C ALA A 284 -9.41 15.35 -20.83
N LEU A 285 -8.59 14.31 -21.09
CA LEU A 285 -8.85 12.94 -20.63
C LEU A 285 -8.82 12.84 -19.10
N ARG A 286 -7.92 13.55 -18.41
CA ARG A 286 -7.87 13.61 -16.94
C ARG A 286 -9.13 14.26 -16.36
N ILE A 287 -9.59 15.36 -16.94
CA ILE A 287 -10.79 16.07 -16.50
C ILE A 287 -12.02 15.17 -16.65
N ILE A 288 -12.20 14.53 -17.82
CA ILE A 288 -13.30 13.60 -18.07
C ILE A 288 -13.28 12.44 -17.08
N ALA A 289 -12.13 11.81 -16.86
CA ALA A 289 -11.98 10.71 -15.94
C ALA A 289 -12.28 11.13 -14.49
N HIS A 290 -11.89 12.33 -14.08
CA HIS A 290 -12.22 12.90 -12.78
C HIS A 290 -13.74 13.07 -12.62
N ILE A 291 -14.41 13.65 -13.61
CA ILE A 291 -15.88 13.81 -13.64
C ILE A 291 -16.55 12.45 -13.55
N ILE A 292 -16.12 11.48 -14.35
CA ILE A 292 -16.63 10.11 -14.28
C ILE A 292 -16.48 9.58 -12.84
N SER A 293 -15.29 9.60 -12.29
CA SER A 293 -14.99 9.01 -10.97
C SER A 293 -15.80 9.63 -9.82
N THR A 294 -16.01 10.96 -9.86
CA THR A 294 -16.77 11.70 -8.83
C THR A 294 -18.30 11.58 -9.00
N SER A 295 -18.73 11.12 -10.16
CA SER A 295 -20.17 10.91 -10.46
C SER A 295 -20.65 9.51 -10.07
N LEU A 296 -19.75 8.57 -9.80
CA LEU A 296 -20.11 7.18 -9.47
C LEU A 296 -20.68 7.02 -8.05
N ASP A 297 -21.59 6.06 -7.89
CA ASP A 297 -21.80 5.41 -6.60
C ASP A 297 -20.65 4.43 -6.36
N SER A 298 -19.66 4.86 -5.60
CA SER A 298 -18.40 4.13 -5.38
C SER A 298 -18.55 2.75 -4.72
N LYS A 299 -19.74 2.40 -4.21
CA LYS A 299 -20.04 1.09 -3.64
C LYS A 299 -20.47 0.07 -4.69
N HIS A 300 -21.08 0.55 -5.78
CA HIS A 300 -21.80 -0.29 -6.73
C HIS A 300 -21.41 -0.05 -8.18
N MET A 301 -20.51 0.90 -8.44
CA MET A 301 -20.07 1.25 -9.80
C MET A 301 -18.56 1.38 -9.88
N ASP A 302 -17.99 0.82 -10.94
CA ASP A 302 -16.58 0.94 -11.29
C ASP A 302 -16.43 1.49 -12.72
N ALA A 303 -15.45 2.39 -12.92
CA ALA A 303 -15.16 2.98 -14.21
C ALA A 303 -13.80 2.50 -14.75
N TYR A 304 -13.76 2.25 -16.03
CA TYR A 304 -12.64 1.69 -16.76
C TYR A 304 -12.32 2.57 -17.98
N ARG A 305 -11.03 2.78 -18.26
CA ARG A 305 -10.59 3.31 -19.54
C ARG A 305 -10.21 2.16 -20.46
N MET A 306 -10.89 2.06 -21.59
CA MET A 306 -10.68 0.95 -22.55
C MET A 306 -9.48 1.22 -23.47
N GLY A 307 -9.17 2.47 -23.71
CA GLY A 307 -8.07 2.97 -24.54
C GLY A 307 -8.46 4.25 -25.26
N GLY A 308 -7.47 5.07 -25.63
CA GLY A 308 -7.75 6.34 -26.29
C GLY A 308 -8.72 7.22 -25.52
N ASP A 309 -9.88 7.47 -26.11
CA ASP A 309 -10.98 8.31 -25.65
C ASP A 309 -12.18 7.52 -25.08
N GLU A 310 -12.08 6.19 -24.98
CA GLU A 310 -13.18 5.30 -24.61
C GLU A 310 -13.16 4.94 -23.12
N PHE A 311 -14.32 5.06 -22.47
CA PHE A 311 -14.54 4.68 -21.06
C PHE A 311 -15.79 3.83 -20.92
N ILE A 312 -15.76 2.89 -19.97
CA ILE A 312 -16.91 2.05 -19.60
C ILE A 312 -17.14 2.14 -18.10
N ILE A 313 -18.42 2.21 -17.70
CA ILE A 313 -18.83 2.08 -16.29
C ILE A 313 -19.66 0.79 -16.17
N ILE A 314 -19.31 -0.07 -15.21
CA ILE A 314 -20.10 -1.24 -14.82
C ILE A 314 -20.85 -0.90 -13.54
N SER A 315 -22.15 -1.17 -13.53
CA SER A 315 -23.00 -1.06 -12.35
C SER A 315 -23.42 -2.44 -11.83
N THR A 316 -23.34 -2.59 -10.51
CA THR A 316 -23.92 -3.72 -9.74
C THR A 316 -25.00 -3.24 -8.77
N SER A 317 -25.51 -2.01 -8.97
CA SER A 317 -26.53 -1.39 -8.13
C SER A 317 -27.88 -2.05 -8.33
N GLY A 318 -28.56 -2.43 -7.26
CA GLY A 318 -29.95 -2.89 -7.31
C GLY A 318 -30.98 -1.78 -7.54
N ARG A 319 -30.56 -0.50 -7.59
CA ARG A 319 -31.43 0.65 -7.82
C ARG A 319 -31.70 0.82 -9.32
N LEU A 320 -32.95 0.88 -9.71
CA LEU A 320 -33.36 1.01 -11.12
C LEU A 320 -32.94 2.34 -11.76
N ASP A 321 -32.85 3.41 -10.96
CA ASP A 321 -32.51 4.77 -11.40
C ASP A 321 -31.01 5.08 -11.35
N ALA A 322 -30.17 4.17 -10.83
CA ALA A 322 -28.76 4.42 -10.58
C ALA A 322 -27.99 4.79 -11.87
N ILE A 323 -28.28 4.12 -12.98
CA ILE A 323 -27.64 4.40 -14.29
C ILE A 323 -28.04 5.80 -14.79
N ASP A 324 -29.36 6.08 -14.81
CA ASP A 324 -29.88 7.34 -15.31
C ASP A 324 -29.36 8.53 -14.49
N HIS A 325 -29.33 8.37 -13.16
CA HIS A 325 -28.77 9.37 -12.24
C HIS A 325 -27.28 9.62 -12.51
N THR A 326 -26.51 8.57 -12.71
CA THR A 326 -25.07 8.70 -13.00
C THR A 326 -24.83 9.38 -14.34
N VAL A 327 -25.58 9.00 -15.38
CA VAL A 327 -25.52 9.64 -16.72
C VAL A 327 -25.90 11.12 -16.62
N ALA A 328 -26.97 11.45 -15.90
CA ALA A 328 -27.40 12.85 -15.72
C ALA A 328 -26.32 13.68 -15.03
N LYS A 329 -25.73 13.15 -13.96
CA LYS A 329 -24.67 13.81 -13.19
C LYS A 329 -23.41 14.02 -14.04
N ILE A 330 -22.98 13.02 -14.83
CA ILE A 330 -21.86 13.18 -15.76
C ILE A 330 -22.15 14.29 -16.78
N LYS A 331 -23.34 14.31 -17.38
CA LYS A 331 -23.73 15.35 -18.35
C LYS A 331 -23.75 16.74 -17.73
N GLU A 332 -24.25 16.87 -16.51
CA GLU A 332 -24.26 18.14 -15.76
C GLU A 332 -22.84 18.67 -15.50
N GLU A 333 -21.93 17.81 -15.02
CA GLU A 333 -20.55 18.21 -14.75
C GLU A 333 -19.77 18.48 -16.06
N MET A 334 -20.01 17.69 -17.11
CA MET A 334 -19.40 17.93 -18.42
C MET A 334 -19.81 19.26 -19.03
N ALA A 335 -21.05 19.70 -18.82
CA ALA A 335 -21.53 21.01 -19.32
C ALA A 335 -20.79 22.21 -18.69
N LYS A 336 -20.07 22.02 -17.58
CA LYS A 336 -19.23 23.04 -16.94
C LYS A 336 -17.82 23.12 -17.53
N THR A 337 -17.49 22.26 -18.50
CA THR A 337 -16.17 22.16 -19.12
C THR A 337 -16.24 22.51 -20.61
N PRO A 338 -15.11 22.83 -21.26
CA PRO A 338 -15.08 23.03 -22.72
C PRO A 338 -15.13 21.70 -23.49
N TYR A 339 -15.13 20.57 -22.81
CA TYR A 339 -15.10 19.24 -23.43
C TYR A 339 -16.49 18.64 -23.54
N SER A 340 -16.67 17.71 -24.46
CA SER A 340 -17.92 16.97 -24.62
C SER A 340 -17.68 15.47 -24.76
N VAL A 341 -18.67 14.69 -24.34
CA VAL A 341 -18.66 13.24 -24.45
C VAL A 341 -19.95 12.71 -25.06
N ALA A 342 -19.85 11.66 -25.84
CA ALA A 342 -20.98 10.84 -26.24
C ALA A 342 -21.22 9.77 -25.19
N ILE A 343 -22.46 9.60 -24.74
CA ILE A 343 -22.82 8.67 -23.70
C ILE A 343 -23.98 7.79 -24.20
N GLY A 344 -23.80 6.48 -24.02
CA GLY A 344 -24.87 5.49 -24.16
C GLY A 344 -24.93 4.60 -22.93
N SER A 345 -26.10 4.12 -22.60
CA SER A 345 -26.29 3.26 -21.42
C SER A 345 -27.28 2.13 -21.71
N ALA A 346 -27.09 1.02 -21.03
CA ALA A 346 -28.00 -0.09 -20.98
C ALA A 346 -28.17 -0.59 -19.56
N ARG A 347 -29.38 -1.03 -19.21
CA ARG A 347 -29.68 -1.66 -17.91
C ARG A 347 -30.30 -3.02 -18.12
N LYS A 348 -30.17 -3.86 -17.13
CA LYS A 348 -30.75 -5.19 -17.15
C LYS A 348 -32.25 -5.09 -16.96
N GLU A 349 -32.99 -5.26 -18.05
CA GLU A 349 -34.46 -5.17 -18.05
C GLU A 349 -35.12 -6.47 -17.59
N ASN A 350 -34.47 -7.63 -17.86
CA ASN A 350 -34.93 -8.95 -17.45
C ASN A 350 -33.76 -9.90 -17.17
N ILE A 351 -34.04 -11.08 -16.63
CA ILE A 351 -33.03 -12.06 -16.18
C ILE A 351 -32.19 -12.62 -17.34
N SER A 352 -32.74 -12.66 -18.54
CA SER A 352 -32.07 -13.23 -19.74
C SER A 352 -31.15 -12.23 -20.45
N PHE A 353 -31.12 -10.95 -20.04
CA PHE A 353 -30.30 -9.94 -20.68
C PHE A 353 -28.84 -10.07 -20.23
N THR A 354 -28.00 -10.48 -21.13
CA THR A 354 -26.57 -10.76 -20.85
C THR A 354 -25.74 -9.47 -20.81
N VAL A 355 -24.54 -9.57 -20.25
CA VAL A 355 -23.60 -8.43 -20.20
C VAL A 355 -23.17 -8.01 -21.60
N ASP A 356 -22.96 -8.97 -22.51
CA ASP A 356 -22.59 -8.69 -23.89
C ASP A 356 -23.71 -7.94 -24.63
N GLU A 357 -24.95 -8.31 -24.40
CA GLU A 357 -26.11 -7.59 -24.97
C GLU A 357 -26.22 -6.17 -24.39
N MET A 358 -26.02 -5.99 -23.07
CA MET A 358 -25.98 -4.67 -22.45
C MET A 358 -24.85 -3.81 -23.02
N SER A 359 -23.66 -4.38 -23.19
CA SER A 359 -22.51 -3.69 -23.78
C SER A 359 -22.83 -3.20 -25.19
N ARG A 360 -23.38 -4.08 -26.03
CA ARG A 360 -23.78 -3.74 -27.41
C ARG A 360 -24.81 -2.63 -27.46
N VAL A 361 -25.85 -2.69 -26.62
CA VAL A 361 -26.90 -1.66 -26.56
C VAL A 361 -26.34 -0.32 -26.10
N ALA A 362 -25.46 -0.33 -25.08
CA ALA A 362 -24.80 0.87 -24.60
C ALA A 362 -23.89 1.50 -25.67
N GLU A 363 -23.11 0.69 -26.40
CA GLU A 363 -22.26 1.15 -27.49
C GLU A 363 -23.07 1.72 -28.66
N GLU A 364 -24.15 1.04 -29.08
CA GLU A 364 -25.05 1.53 -30.13
C GLU A 364 -25.68 2.88 -29.77
N SER A 365 -26.10 3.05 -28.52
CA SER A 365 -26.66 4.30 -28.00
C SER A 365 -25.61 5.42 -27.96
N MET A 366 -24.39 5.10 -27.50
CA MET A 366 -23.25 6.04 -27.49
C MET A 366 -22.90 6.48 -28.92
N TYR A 367 -22.87 5.54 -29.87
CA TYR A 367 -22.58 5.85 -31.26
C TYR A 367 -23.63 6.78 -31.91
N LYS A 368 -24.91 6.61 -31.56
CA LYS A 368 -25.98 7.54 -32.00
C LYS A 368 -25.72 8.93 -31.42
N SER A 369 -25.45 9.06 -30.15
CA SER A 369 -25.10 10.30 -29.47
C SER A 369 -23.88 10.99 -30.12
N LYS A 370 -22.83 10.20 -30.44
CA LYS A 370 -21.64 10.70 -31.15
C LYS A 370 -21.97 11.22 -32.55
N SER A 371 -22.82 10.52 -33.27
CA SER A 371 -23.25 10.90 -34.61
C SER A 371 -24.07 12.20 -34.62
N GLU A 372 -24.93 12.40 -33.61
CA GLU A 372 -25.70 13.63 -33.44
C GLU A 372 -24.80 14.83 -33.14
N PHE A 373 -23.80 14.65 -32.28
CA PHE A 373 -22.80 15.67 -31.98
C PHE A 373 -22.10 16.17 -33.26
N TYR A 374 -21.59 15.26 -34.10
CA TYR A 374 -20.90 15.65 -35.35
C TYR A 374 -21.81 16.30 -36.39
N LYS A 375 -23.10 15.98 -36.40
CA LYS A 375 -24.08 16.66 -37.27
C LYS A 375 -24.35 18.10 -36.86
N THR A 376 -24.32 18.37 -35.55
CA THR A 376 -24.64 19.69 -34.98
C THR A 376 -23.41 20.59 -34.80
N SER A 377 -22.25 20.03 -34.57
CA SER A 377 -21.02 20.80 -34.31
C SER A 377 -20.30 21.33 -35.52
N GLY A 378 -20.66 20.90 -36.74
CA GLY A 378 -19.98 21.28 -37.98
C GLY A 378 -18.54 20.76 -38.12
N ILE A 379 -18.07 19.92 -37.18
CA ILE A 379 -16.76 19.31 -37.24
C ILE A 379 -16.82 18.06 -38.11
N GLU A 380 -16.04 18.05 -39.19
CA GLU A 380 -16.04 16.91 -40.12
C GLU A 380 -15.51 15.64 -39.43
N ARG A 381 -16.33 14.59 -39.44
CA ARG A 381 -15.91 13.25 -39.04
C ARG A 381 -15.08 12.65 -40.18
N ARG A 382 -13.74 12.55 -40.02
CA ARG A 382 -12.95 11.77 -40.99
C ARG A 382 -13.45 10.32 -41.02
N LYS A 383 -13.78 9.81 -42.20
CA LYS A 383 -14.04 8.40 -42.46
C LYS A 383 -12.79 7.60 -42.02
N ILE A 384 -12.97 6.65 -41.14
CA ILE A 384 -11.97 5.61 -40.81
C ILE A 384 -11.92 4.64 -41.95
#